data_ca63cbf6470b43fd6826c5da596af541
#
_entry.id   ca63cbf6470b43fd6826c5da596af541
#
_cell.length_a   1.000
_cell.length_b   1.000
_cell.length_c   1.000
_cell.angle_alpha   90.00
_cell.angle_beta   90.00
_cell.angle_gamma   90.00
#
_symmetry.space_group_name_H-M   'P 1'
#
loop_
_entity.id
_entity.type
_entity.pdbx_description
1 polymer ?
#
loop_
_entity_poly.entity_id
_entity_poly.type
_entity_poly.pdbx_seq_one_letter_code
_entity_poly.pdbx_strand_id
1 'polypeptide(L)'
;MAKLLSIKDLSVSFGHGKSEVKAVKNISLDIEKGQTVALVGESGSGKSVSALSVMRLLPYPLAHHPSGSIMFDGAEIMDASETKMRDLRGNRISMIFQEPLNSLNPLHSLKKQISEVLHLHKRLSPWDAHARVEELLDLVGMPDAKQRLQALPYQFSGGQQQRIMIAMAIANEPQLLIADEPTTALDVTVQAQVLKL
;
A
#
# COMPACT_ATOMS: atom_id res chain seq x y z
N MET A 1 20.42 -11.49 -9.31
CA MET A 1 20.04 -10.95 -7.98
C MET A 1 18.81 -11.69 -7.46
N ALA A 2 18.56 -11.71 -6.16
CA ALA A 2 17.41 -12.43 -5.61
C ALA A 2 16.13 -11.62 -5.88
N LYS A 3 15.12 -12.25 -6.48
CA LYS A 3 13.81 -11.64 -6.73
C LYS A 3 13.08 -11.41 -5.42
N LEU A 4 12.60 -10.19 -5.20
CA LEU A 4 11.76 -9.85 -4.05
C LEU A 4 10.30 -10.22 -4.32
N LEU A 5 9.79 -9.84 -5.51
CA LEU A 5 8.46 -10.21 -5.99
C LEU A 5 8.61 -10.89 -7.35
N SER A 6 7.88 -12.00 -7.54
CA SER A 6 7.77 -12.66 -8.85
C SER A 6 6.32 -13.02 -9.09
N ILE A 7 5.72 -12.40 -10.08
CA ILE A 7 4.39 -12.70 -10.60
C ILE A 7 4.58 -13.50 -11.88
N LYS A 8 3.90 -14.64 -12.02
CA LYS A 8 3.97 -15.47 -13.21
C LYS A 8 2.57 -15.82 -13.70
N ASP A 9 2.32 -15.54 -14.98
CA ASP A 9 1.11 -15.91 -15.71
C ASP A 9 -0.20 -15.58 -14.98
N LEU A 10 -0.19 -14.47 -14.22
CA LEU A 10 -1.31 -14.03 -13.39
C LEU A 10 -2.48 -13.61 -14.26
N SER A 11 -3.61 -14.24 -14.03
CA SER A 11 -4.91 -13.84 -14.57
C SER A 11 -5.89 -13.56 -13.44
N VAL A 12 -6.71 -12.53 -13.61
CA VAL A 12 -7.73 -12.14 -12.64
C VAL A 12 -9.05 -11.95 -13.37
N SER A 13 -10.09 -12.58 -12.84
CA SER A 13 -11.47 -12.46 -13.34
C SER A 13 -12.42 -12.07 -12.21
N PHE A 14 -13.50 -11.38 -12.57
CA PHE A 14 -14.62 -11.04 -11.69
C PHE A 14 -15.90 -11.69 -12.21
N GLY A 15 -16.69 -12.24 -11.28
CA GLY A 15 -17.93 -12.95 -11.62
C GLY A 15 -17.67 -14.35 -12.17
N HIS A 16 -18.72 -15.01 -12.65
CA HIS A 16 -18.68 -16.37 -13.16
C HIS A 16 -19.55 -16.55 -14.41
N GLY A 17 -19.23 -17.53 -15.25
CA GLY A 17 -20.00 -17.90 -16.42
C GLY A 17 -20.13 -16.77 -17.45
N LYS A 18 -21.36 -16.47 -17.90
CA LYS A 18 -21.59 -15.48 -18.97
C LYS A 18 -21.31 -14.03 -18.56
N SER A 19 -21.27 -13.73 -17.27
CA SER A 19 -20.98 -12.40 -16.73
C SER A 19 -19.54 -12.24 -16.26
N GLU A 20 -18.66 -13.19 -16.56
CA GLU A 20 -17.26 -13.11 -16.20
C GLU A 20 -16.53 -12.00 -16.96
N VAL A 21 -15.85 -11.13 -16.22
CA VAL A 21 -14.99 -10.07 -16.75
C VAL A 21 -13.54 -10.40 -16.45
N LYS A 22 -12.73 -10.61 -17.49
CA LYS A 22 -11.29 -10.85 -17.38
C LYS A 22 -10.56 -9.51 -17.27
N ALA A 23 -10.20 -9.13 -16.04
CA ALA A 23 -9.55 -7.85 -15.74
C ALA A 23 -8.04 -7.87 -15.96
N VAL A 24 -7.39 -9.01 -15.73
CA VAL A 24 -5.96 -9.23 -15.99
C VAL A 24 -5.80 -10.52 -16.76
N LYS A 25 -4.95 -10.48 -17.80
CA LYS A 25 -4.74 -11.61 -18.71
C LYS A 25 -3.25 -11.93 -18.78
N ASN A 26 -2.86 -13.00 -18.09
CA ASN A 26 -1.55 -13.67 -18.23
C ASN A 26 -0.35 -12.70 -18.11
N ILE A 27 -0.29 -11.91 -17.04
CA ILE A 27 0.84 -11.01 -16.81
C ILE A 27 1.94 -11.70 -16.03
N SER A 28 3.20 -11.38 -16.37
CA SER A 28 4.38 -11.82 -15.63
C SER A 28 5.27 -10.61 -15.35
N LEU A 29 5.79 -10.51 -14.12
CA LEU A 29 6.60 -9.40 -13.66
C LEU A 29 7.52 -9.88 -12.55
N ASP A 30 8.79 -9.51 -12.61
CA ASP A 30 9.76 -9.72 -11.55
C ASP A 30 10.25 -8.38 -11.01
N ILE A 31 10.42 -8.29 -9.69
CA ILE A 31 11.00 -7.12 -9.01
C ILE A 31 12.13 -7.62 -8.11
N GLU A 32 13.31 -7.03 -8.26
CA GLU A 32 14.47 -7.31 -7.42
C GLU A 32 14.51 -6.40 -6.18
N LYS A 33 15.29 -6.77 -5.17
CA LYS A 33 15.50 -5.92 -4.00
C LYS A 33 16.16 -4.60 -4.40
N GLY A 34 15.58 -3.47 -3.94
CA GLY A 34 16.06 -2.12 -4.27
C GLY A 34 15.70 -1.64 -5.67
N GLN A 35 14.93 -2.40 -6.43
CA GLN A 35 14.46 -2.01 -7.76
C GLN A 35 13.15 -1.21 -7.67
N THR A 36 13.06 -0.15 -8.49
CA THR A 36 11.80 0.56 -8.74
C THR A 36 11.27 0.16 -10.13
N VAL A 37 10.02 -0.29 -10.18
CA VAL A 37 9.34 -0.68 -11.42
C VAL A 37 8.07 0.13 -11.58
N ALA A 38 7.88 0.76 -12.73
CA ALA A 38 6.65 1.48 -13.08
C ALA A 38 5.76 0.63 -13.97
N LEU A 39 4.50 0.46 -13.55
CA LEU A 39 3.43 -0.12 -14.38
C LEU A 39 2.72 1.00 -15.14
N VAL A 40 2.85 1.01 -16.45
CA VAL A 40 2.25 2.01 -17.34
C VAL A 40 1.17 1.37 -18.20
N GLY A 41 0.07 2.05 -18.37
CA GLY A 41 -1.06 1.59 -19.21
C GLY A 41 -2.29 2.48 -19.04
N GLU A 42 -3.25 2.34 -19.91
CA GLU A 42 -4.52 3.10 -19.90
C GLU A 42 -5.35 2.81 -18.64
N SER A 43 -6.33 3.68 -18.36
CA SER A 43 -7.31 3.41 -17.30
C SER A 43 -8.06 2.11 -17.62
N GLY A 44 -8.28 1.27 -16.60
CA GLY A 44 -8.92 -0.04 -16.79
C GLY A 44 -8.03 -1.15 -17.34
N SER A 45 -6.72 -0.91 -17.56
CA SER A 45 -5.79 -1.95 -18.07
C SER A 45 -5.41 -3.02 -17.04
N GLY A 46 -5.93 -2.95 -15.81
CA GLY A 46 -5.70 -3.96 -14.76
C GLY A 46 -4.53 -3.65 -13.81
N LYS A 47 -3.92 -2.47 -13.84
CA LYS A 47 -2.80 -2.08 -12.96
C LYS A 47 -3.15 -2.23 -11.48
N SER A 48 -4.19 -1.53 -11.02
CA SER A 48 -4.67 -1.59 -9.62
C SER A 48 -5.15 -2.99 -9.24
N VAL A 49 -5.79 -3.71 -10.16
CA VAL A 49 -6.21 -5.11 -9.93
C VAL A 49 -5.01 -6.01 -9.69
N SER A 50 -3.93 -5.85 -10.46
CA SER A 50 -2.68 -6.60 -10.28
C SER A 50 -2.01 -6.27 -8.94
N ALA A 51 -1.97 -4.98 -8.57
CA ALA A 51 -1.45 -4.52 -7.28
C ALA A 51 -2.23 -5.10 -6.09
N LEU A 52 -3.57 -5.01 -6.15
CA LEU A 52 -4.46 -5.57 -5.12
C LEU A 52 -4.40 -7.10 -5.04
N SER A 53 -4.07 -7.79 -6.15
CA SER A 53 -3.84 -9.24 -6.14
C SER A 53 -2.64 -9.62 -5.28
N VAL A 54 -1.52 -8.87 -5.36
CA VAL A 54 -0.34 -9.08 -4.50
C VAL A 54 -0.71 -8.95 -3.03
N MET A 55 -1.56 -7.97 -2.70
CA MET A 55 -2.04 -7.73 -1.34
C MET A 55 -3.18 -8.66 -0.92
N ARG A 56 -3.76 -9.45 -1.86
CA ARG A 56 -5.00 -10.22 -1.67
C ARG A 56 -6.13 -9.39 -1.08
N LEU A 57 -6.32 -8.19 -1.62
CA LEU A 57 -7.37 -7.23 -1.22
C LEU A 57 -8.50 -7.10 -2.24
N LEU A 58 -8.54 -7.97 -3.25
CA LEU A 58 -9.68 -8.04 -4.17
C LEU A 58 -10.94 -8.54 -3.43
N PRO A 59 -12.15 -8.20 -3.93
CA PRO A 59 -13.41 -8.61 -3.31
C PRO A 59 -13.70 -10.11 -3.57
N TYR A 60 -13.08 -10.99 -2.80
CA TYR A 60 -13.36 -12.43 -2.86
C TYR A 60 -14.72 -12.78 -2.23
N PRO A 61 -15.47 -13.74 -2.77
CA PRO A 61 -15.18 -14.65 -3.89
C PRO A 61 -15.56 -14.12 -5.28
N LEU A 62 -16.03 -12.86 -5.40
CA LEU A 62 -16.38 -12.27 -6.70
C LEU A 62 -15.16 -12.23 -7.62
N ALA A 63 -14.01 -11.79 -7.09
CA ALA A 63 -12.73 -11.90 -7.77
C ALA A 63 -12.14 -13.31 -7.58
N HIS A 64 -11.49 -13.82 -8.61
CA HIS A 64 -10.75 -15.08 -8.54
C HIS A 64 -9.55 -15.06 -9.50
N HIS A 65 -8.62 -15.96 -9.28
CA HIS A 65 -7.41 -16.11 -10.09
C HIS A 65 -7.50 -17.41 -10.91
N PRO A 66 -7.89 -17.36 -12.18
CA PRO A 66 -7.96 -18.56 -13.05
C PRO A 66 -6.60 -19.20 -13.26
N SER A 67 -5.52 -18.43 -13.21
CA SER A 67 -4.15 -18.91 -13.35
C SER A 67 -3.16 -17.96 -12.69
N GLY A 68 -1.95 -18.44 -12.48
CA GLY A 68 -0.79 -17.67 -12.06
C GLY A 68 -0.24 -18.08 -10.70
N SER A 69 0.83 -17.39 -10.32
CA SER A 69 1.53 -17.52 -9.04
C SER A 69 2.09 -16.17 -8.64
N ILE A 70 2.08 -15.87 -7.35
CA ILE A 70 2.68 -14.66 -6.77
C ILE A 70 3.63 -15.08 -5.66
N MET A 71 4.94 -14.99 -5.95
CA MET A 71 6.00 -15.29 -4.99
C MET A 71 6.53 -14.00 -4.37
N PHE A 72 6.59 -13.92 -3.05
CA PHE A 72 7.22 -12.83 -2.32
C PHE A 72 8.34 -13.37 -1.43
N ASP A 73 9.56 -12.87 -1.63
CA ASP A 73 10.78 -13.28 -0.93
C ASP A 73 10.93 -14.83 -0.87
N GLY A 74 10.69 -15.47 -2.01
CA GLY A 74 10.79 -16.92 -2.18
C GLY A 74 9.60 -17.74 -1.66
N ALA A 75 8.53 -17.13 -1.15
CA ALA A 75 7.35 -17.82 -0.65
C ALA A 75 6.11 -17.48 -1.47
N GLU A 76 5.30 -18.50 -1.81
CA GLU A 76 4.00 -18.30 -2.47
C GLU A 76 3.03 -17.60 -1.51
N ILE A 77 2.37 -16.53 -2.02
CA ILE A 77 1.42 -15.73 -1.25
C ILE A 77 0.01 -15.73 -1.80
N MET A 78 -0.22 -16.19 -3.02
CA MET A 78 -1.56 -16.24 -3.61
C MET A 78 -2.51 -17.13 -2.79
N ASP A 79 -2.01 -18.29 -2.34
CA ASP A 79 -2.76 -19.26 -1.52
C ASP A 79 -2.38 -19.21 -0.04
N ALA A 80 -1.67 -18.17 0.40
CA ALA A 80 -1.26 -18.03 1.79
C ALA A 80 -2.48 -17.89 2.72
N SER A 81 -2.36 -18.39 3.94
CA SER A 81 -3.39 -18.19 4.97
C SER A 81 -3.58 -16.71 5.28
N GLU A 82 -4.78 -16.34 5.73
CA GLU A 82 -5.06 -14.95 6.11
C GLU A 82 -4.16 -14.47 7.25
N THR A 83 -3.77 -15.36 8.15
CA THR A 83 -2.78 -15.06 9.22
C THR A 83 -1.45 -14.63 8.61
N LYS A 84 -0.92 -15.39 7.63
CA LYS A 84 0.32 -15.04 6.92
C LYS A 84 0.19 -13.72 6.16
N MET A 85 -0.93 -13.49 5.48
CA MET A 85 -1.16 -12.22 4.77
C MET A 85 -1.26 -11.03 5.72
N ARG A 86 -1.86 -11.20 6.90
CA ARG A 86 -1.92 -10.16 7.93
C ARG A 86 -0.54 -9.80 8.46
N ASP A 87 0.34 -10.76 8.63
CA ASP A 87 1.74 -10.53 9.03
C ASP A 87 2.56 -9.79 7.95
N LEU A 88 2.20 -9.95 6.68
CA LEU A 88 2.87 -9.30 5.55
C LEU A 88 2.36 -7.88 5.32
N ARG A 89 1.02 -7.68 5.34
CA ARG A 89 0.37 -6.40 5.04
C ARG A 89 0.72 -5.35 6.10
N GLY A 90 1.16 -4.17 5.65
CA GLY A 90 1.57 -3.06 6.52
C GLY A 90 2.90 -3.27 7.25
N ASN A 91 3.56 -4.41 7.06
CA ASN A 91 4.85 -4.75 7.63
C ASN A 91 5.91 -4.93 6.53
N ARG A 92 5.89 -6.06 5.83
CA ARG A 92 6.86 -6.37 4.76
C ARG A 92 6.38 -5.92 3.37
N ILE A 93 5.08 -5.88 3.16
CA ILE A 93 4.44 -5.37 1.95
C ILE A 93 3.47 -4.28 2.37
N SER A 94 3.61 -3.09 1.80
CA SER A 94 2.69 -1.98 2.07
C SER A 94 2.18 -1.38 0.78
N MET A 95 1.04 -0.67 0.87
CA MET A 95 0.40 -0.07 -0.29
C MET A 95 -0.06 1.35 0.01
N ILE A 96 0.21 2.25 -0.94
CA ILE A 96 -0.37 3.59 -1.02
C ILE A 96 -1.54 3.49 -2.00
N PHE A 97 -2.75 3.76 -1.51
CA PHE A 97 -3.98 3.70 -2.29
C PHE A 97 -4.23 5.01 -3.04
N GLN A 98 -4.96 4.93 -4.14
CA GLN A 98 -5.28 6.07 -5.00
C GLN A 98 -6.07 7.16 -4.27
N GLU A 99 -7.00 6.79 -3.37
CA GLU A 99 -7.90 7.73 -2.68
C GLU A 99 -7.60 7.83 -1.18
N PRO A 100 -6.93 8.92 -0.72
CA PRO A 100 -6.58 9.08 0.69
C PRO A 100 -7.81 9.22 1.60
N LEU A 101 -8.91 9.82 1.11
CA LEU A 101 -10.14 10.01 1.88
C LEU A 101 -10.78 8.70 2.33
N ASN A 102 -10.68 7.65 1.51
CA ASN A 102 -11.23 6.33 1.81
C ASN A 102 -10.27 5.46 2.64
N SER A 103 -9.00 5.87 2.76
CA SER A 103 -7.94 5.11 3.43
C SER A 103 -7.75 5.48 4.89
N LEU A 104 -8.15 6.70 5.28
CA LEU A 104 -8.04 7.19 6.65
C LEU A 104 -9.34 6.98 7.42
N ASN A 105 -9.25 6.47 8.66
CA ASN A 105 -10.41 6.38 9.54
C ASN A 105 -10.81 7.78 10.04
N PRO A 106 -12.01 8.30 9.69
CA PRO A 106 -12.42 9.66 10.03
C PRO A 106 -12.59 9.91 11.54
N LEU A 107 -12.70 8.85 12.35
CA LEU A 107 -12.91 8.92 13.80
C LEU A 107 -11.63 8.75 14.61
N HIS A 108 -10.51 8.47 13.96
CA HIS A 108 -9.22 8.29 14.63
C HIS A 108 -8.29 9.49 14.38
N SER A 109 -7.61 9.94 15.44
CA SER A 109 -6.62 11.00 15.31
C SER A 109 -5.42 10.56 14.46
N LEU A 110 -4.70 11.53 13.91
CA LEU A 110 -3.47 11.31 13.16
C LEU A 110 -2.49 10.40 13.92
N LYS A 111 -2.20 10.74 15.19
CA LYS A 111 -1.33 9.93 16.05
C LYS A 111 -1.81 8.49 16.16
N LYS A 112 -3.11 8.30 16.43
CA LYS A 112 -3.67 6.96 16.63
C LYS A 112 -3.47 6.09 15.40
N GLN A 113 -3.76 6.60 14.22
CA GLN A 113 -3.67 5.84 12.96
C GLN A 113 -2.23 5.42 12.64
N ILE A 114 -1.26 6.35 12.73
CA ILE A 114 0.14 6.01 12.47
C ILE A 114 0.70 5.08 13.55
N SER A 115 0.39 5.35 14.83
CA SER A 115 0.88 4.50 15.94
C SER A 115 0.30 3.09 15.91
N GLU A 116 -0.94 2.90 15.43
CA GLU A 116 -1.58 1.58 15.33
C GLU A 116 -0.78 0.64 14.43
N VAL A 117 -0.31 1.13 13.29
CA VAL A 117 0.54 0.35 12.36
C VAL A 117 1.85 -0.08 13.04
N LEU A 118 2.46 0.83 13.81
CA LEU A 118 3.71 0.57 14.55
C LEU A 118 3.50 -0.43 15.69
N HIS A 119 2.43 -0.29 16.46
CA HIS A 119 2.12 -1.20 17.56
C HIS A 119 1.81 -2.62 17.07
N LEU A 120 1.05 -2.73 15.98
CA LEU A 120 0.63 -4.02 15.46
C LEU A 120 1.81 -4.91 15.05
N HIS A 121 2.82 -4.34 14.43
CA HIS A 121 3.90 -5.09 13.82
C HIS A 121 5.25 -4.97 14.55
N LYS A 122 5.59 -3.81 15.07
CA LYS A 122 6.88 -3.58 15.74
C LYS A 122 6.80 -3.68 17.25
N ARG A 123 5.60 -3.73 17.84
CA ARG A 123 5.36 -3.76 19.29
C ARG A 123 6.10 -2.64 20.04
N LEU A 124 6.24 -1.47 19.41
CA LEU A 124 6.93 -0.33 20.02
C LEU A 124 6.21 0.13 21.27
N SER A 125 7.01 0.62 22.24
CA SER A 125 6.44 1.32 23.39
C SER A 125 5.67 2.57 22.96
N PRO A 126 4.74 3.10 23.76
CA PRO A 126 4.04 4.35 23.43
C PRO A 126 4.97 5.55 23.19
N TRP A 127 6.12 5.57 23.85
CA TRP A 127 7.15 6.59 23.69
C TRP A 127 7.87 6.46 22.35
N ASP A 128 8.38 5.25 22.04
CA ASP A 128 9.08 4.98 20.78
C ASP A 128 8.17 5.17 19.57
N ALA A 129 6.90 4.73 19.68
CA ALA A 129 5.90 4.96 18.65
C ALA A 129 5.64 6.45 18.42
N HIS A 130 5.62 7.28 19.49
CA HIS A 130 5.46 8.72 19.37
C HIS A 130 6.64 9.36 18.63
N ALA A 131 7.86 9.03 19.01
CA ALA A 131 9.07 9.54 18.35
C ALA A 131 9.09 9.14 16.86
N ARG A 132 8.72 7.89 16.54
CA ARG A 132 8.64 7.44 15.14
C ARG A 132 7.54 8.16 14.37
N VAL A 133 6.40 8.46 14.97
CA VAL A 133 5.33 9.26 14.32
C VAL A 133 5.87 10.63 13.92
N GLU A 134 6.61 11.31 14.80
CA GLU A 134 7.18 12.63 14.50
C GLU A 134 8.21 12.57 13.37
N GLU A 135 9.08 11.56 13.39
CA GLU A 135 10.05 11.30 12.32
C GLU A 135 9.36 11.06 10.96
N LEU A 136 8.31 10.24 10.94
CA LEU A 136 7.54 9.96 9.73
C LEU A 136 6.88 11.23 9.16
N LEU A 137 6.36 12.11 10.03
CA LEU A 137 5.79 13.38 9.60
C LEU A 137 6.85 14.32 9.00
N ASP A 138 8.07 14.32 9.53
CA ASP A 138 9.19 15.06 8.92
C ASP A 138 9.54 14.51 7.54
N LEU A 139 9.65 13.18 7.42
CA LEU A 139 9.96 12.50 6.15
C LEU A 139 8.96 12.86 5.05
N VAL A 140 7.66 12.93 5.37
CA VAL A 140 6.63 13.29 4.39
C VAL A 140 6.41 14.81 4.26
N GLY A 141 7.29 15.63 4.83
CA GLY A 141 7.25 17.09 4.72
C GLY A 141 6.07 17.74 5.45
N MET A 142 5.72 17.22 6.62
CA MET A 142 4.64 17.71 7.48
C MET A 142 5.08 18.04 8.92
N PRO A 143 6.16 18.81 9.14
CA PRO A 143 6.66 19.07 10.49
C PRO A 143 5.63 19.76 11.40
N ASP A 144 4.78 20.64 10.84
CA ASP A 144 3.74 21.36 11.59
C ASP A 144 2.62 20.44 12.12
N ALA A 145 2.46 19.25 11.50
CA ALA A 145 1.47 18.26 11.95
C ALA A 145 1.80 17.66 13.32
N LYS A 146 3.05 17.76 13.78
CA LYS A 146 3.47 17.34 15.14
C LYS A 146 2.69 18.07 16.24
N GLN A 147 2.31 19.34 16.01
CA GLN A 147 1.51 20.12 16.96
C GLN A 147 0.02 19.74 16.91
N ARG A 148 -0.39 18.96 15.91
CA ARG A 148 -1.78 18.58 15.62
C ARG A 148 -2.00 17.08 15.62
N LEU A 149 -1.23 16.32 16.38
CA LEU A 149 -1.27 14.85 16.43
C LEU A 149 -2.64 14.29 16.85
N GLN A 150 -3.44 15.07 17.60
CA GLN A 150 -4.81 14.70 17.99
C GLN A 150 -5.87 15.11 16.97
N ALA A 151 -5.50 15.84 15.92
CA ALA A 151 -6.44 16.25 14.88
C ALA A 151 -6.97 15.04 14.10
N LEU A 152 -8.20 15.18 13.62
CA LEU A 152 -8.90 14.17 12.82
C LEU A 152 -8.64 14.43 11.31
N PRO A 153 -8.78 13.40 10.45
CA PRO A 153 -8.48 13.53 9.02
C PRO A 153 -9.14 14.72 8.33
N TYR A 154 -10.40 15.02 8.59
CA TYR A 154 -11.11 16.12 7.96
C TYR A 154 -10.53 17.51 8.26
N GLN A 155 -9.64 17.62 9.23
CA GLN A 155 -8.94 18.87 9.58
C GLN A 155 -7.68 19.09 8.73
N PHE A 156 -7.35 18.17 7.84
CA PHE A 156 -6.21 18.21 6.94
C PHE A 156 -6.68 18.35 5.49
N SER A 157 -5.92 19.06 4.66
CA SER A 157 -6.18 19.14 3.21
C SER A 157 -5.99 17.79 2.55
N GLY A 158 -6.53 17.58 1.35
CA GLY A 158 -6.37 16.33 0.60
C GLY A 158 -4.90 15.93 0.41
N GLY A 159 -4.04 16.88 0.07
CA GLY A 159 -2.59 16.63 -0.05
C GLY A 159 -1.93 16.30 1.29
N GLN A 160 -2.40 16.87 2.41
CA GLN A 160 -1.93 16.50 3.75
C GLN A 160 -2.39 15.08 4.13
N GLN A 161 -3.63 14.73 3.83
CA GLN A 161 -4.17 13.38 4.07
C GLN A 161 -3.40 12.33 3.26
N GLN A 162 -3.05 12.64 2.02
CA GLN A 162 -2.22 11.75 1.20
C GLN A 162 -0.83 11.56 1.80
N ARG A 163 -0.18 12.61 2.30
CA ARG A 163 1.10 12.50 3.00
C ARG A 163 1.00 11.70 4.29
N ILE A 164 -0.09 11.81 5.03
CA ILE A 164 -0.38 10.96 6.20
C ILE A 164 -0.49 9.49 5.79
N MET A 165 -1.22 9.19 4.72
CA MET A 165 -1.33 7.82 4.19
C MET A 165 0.03 7.27 3.76
N ILE A 166 0.87 8.08 3.12
CA ILE A 166 2.25 7.70 2.77
C ILE A 166 3.07 7.42 4.03
N ALA A 167 3.00 8.29 5.05
CA ALA A 167 3.67 8.07 6.34
C ALA A 167 3.26 6.74 6.98
N MET A 168 1.98 6.38 6.95
CA MET A 168 1.48 5.09 7.42
C MET A 168 2.05 3.93 6.59
N ALA A 169 2.09 4.07 5.27
CA ALA A 169 2.58 3.03 4.38
C ALA A 169 4.08 2.72 4.58
N ILE A 170 4.91 3.72 4.89
CA ILE A 170 6.35 3.54 5.11
C ILE A 170 6.72 3.32 6.59
N ALA A 171 5.76 3.36 7.52
CA ALA A 171 6.00 3.36 8.97
C ALA A 171 6.87 2.19 9.45
N ASN A 172 6.63 0.99 8.91
CA ASN A 172 7.34 -0.23 9.26
C ASN A 172 8.51 -0.56 8.32
N GLU A 173 8.92 0.36 7.43
CA GLU A 173 10.03 0.17 6.49
C GLU A 173 9.83 -1.08 5.62
N PRO A 174 8.75 -1.13 4.81
CA PRO A 174 8.40 -2.32 4.06
C PRO A 174 9.48 -2.66 3.02
N GLN A 175 9.64 -3.95 2.75
CA GLN A 175 10.55 -4.44 1.70
C GLN A 175 9.98 -4.18 0.30
N LEU A 176 8.64 -4.20 0.17
CA LEU A 176 7.91 -3.88 -1.05
C LEU A 176 6.88 -2.79 -0.75
N LEU A 177 6.99 -1.66 -1.42
CA LEU A 177 6.00 -0.60 -1.41
C LEU A 177 5.29 -0.57 -2.77
N ILE A 178 3.99 -0.78 -2.77
CA ILE A 178 3.13 -0.66 -3.94
C ILE A 178 2.47 0.71 -3.89
N ALA A 179 2.59 1.50 -4.97
CA ALA A 179 2.00 2.82 -5.05
C ALA A 179 1.03 2.89 -6.22
N ASP A 180 -0.27 3.02 -5.93
CA ASP A 180 -1.33 3.15 -6.94
C ASP A 180 -1.70 4.63 -7.06
N GLU A 181 -1.15 5.30 -8.08
CA GLU A 181 -1.29 6.73 -8.34
C GLU A 181 -0.99 7.62 -7.10
N PRO A 182 0.19 7.51 -6.47
CA PRO A 182 0.45 8.09 -5.15
C PRO A 182 0.49 9.62 -5.13
N THR A 183 0.38 10.30 -6.26
CA THR A 183 0.58 11.74 -6.38
C THR A 183 -0.60 12.49 -6.99
N THR A 184 -1.72 11.84 -7.27
CA THR A 184 -2.90 12.43 -7.94
C THR A 184 -3.50 13.62 -7.20
N ALA A 185 -3.43 13.67 -5.87
CA ALA A 185 -3.94 14.77 -5.04
C ALA A 185 -2.84 15.74 -4.57
N LEU A 186 -1.60 15.62 -5.07
CA LEU A 186 -0.47 16.45 -4.67
C LEU A 186 -0.13 17.52 -5.72
N ASP A 187 0.27 18.70 -5.25
CA ASP A 187 0.91 19.71 -6.10
C ASP A 187 2.32 19.25 -6.55
N VAL A 188 2.81 19.85 -7.64
CA VAL A 188 4.08 19.46 -8.29
C VAL A 188 5.27 19.47 -7.34
N THR A 189 5.30 20.42 -6.41
CA THR A 189 6.41 20.56 -5.45
C THR A 189 6.43 19.40 -4.46
N VAL A 190 5.27 19.03 -3.96
CA VAL A 190 5.10 17.91 -3.02
C VAL A 190 5.28 16.56 -3.72
N GLN A 191 4.84 16.42 -4.98
CA GLN A 191 5.13 15.23 -5.78
C GLN A 191 6.63 14.94 -5.83
N ALA A 192 7.45 15.97 -6.11
CA ALA A 192 8.90 15.82 -6.17
C ALA A 192 9.51 15.39 -4.83
N GLN A 193 8.94 15.79 -3.70
CA GLN A 193 9.39 15.36 -2.38
C GLN A 193 9.02 13.90 -2.10
N VAL A 194 7.78 13.52 -2.38
CA VAL A 194 7.28 12.15 -2.17
C VAL A 194 8.00 11.13 -3.05
N LEU A 195 8.33 11.48 -4.29
CA LEU A 195 9.07 10.60 -5.21
C LEU A 195 10.55 10.43 -4.85
N LYS A 196 11.07 11.19 -3.88
CA LYS A 196 12.44 11.03 -3.35
C LYS A 196 12.51 10.15 -2.10
N LEU A 197 11.38 9.84 -1.50
CA LEU A 197 11.27 8.89 -0.37
C LEU A 197 11.39 7.44 -0.86
#